data_2d871f38493358f9cacf3ee60683fbca
#
_entry.id   2d871f38493358f9cacf3ee60683fbca
#
_cell.length_a   1.000
_cell.length_b   1.000
_cell.length_c   1.000
_cell.angle_alpha   90.00
_cell.angle_beta   90.00
_cell.angle_gamma   90.00
#
_symmetry.space_group_name_H-M   'P 1'
#
loop_
_entity.id
_entity.type
_entity.pdbx_description
1 polymer ?
#
loop_
_entity_poly.entity_id
_entity_poly.type
_entity_poly.pdbx_seq_one_letter_code
_entity_poly.pdbx_strand_id
1 'polypeptide(L)'
;MTTSTRGPAKAPAVLVLEDGRIFRGRAYGAVGETFGEAVFSTGMTGYQETLTDPSYHRQVVVMTAPHVGNTGVNDEDPESGRIWVSGYVVRDPARVSSNWRARRSLDEELERQGVVGISGVDTRALTRHLRERGAMRVGIFSGEAWTGVRDEALLAKVKAQPQMKGANLSAEVATKETYVVPAVGEKKFTVAAVDLGIKGMTPHRMAERGIEVHVLPATATVEDVYAVEPDGVFFSNGPGDPSTADGPVALMRAVLERKTPLFGICFGNQILGRALGFGTYKLKYGHRGINQPVQDRTTGKVEVTAHNHGFAVDAPLDKVSDTTFGRAEVSHVCLNDNVVEGLQLLDRPAFSVQYHPEAAAGPHDAAYLFDRFVSLMEAERA
;
A
#
# COMPACT_ATOMS: atom_id res chain seq x y z
N MET A 1 -25.50 38.02 -14.26
CA MET A 1 -24.61 38.02 -13.11
C MET A 1 -25.03 36.87 -12.23
N THR A 2 -24.42 35.72 -12.39
CA THR A 2 -24.65 34.56 -11.53
C THR A 2 -23.85 34.75 -10.24
N THR A 3 -24.55 34.96 -9.13
CA THR A 3 -23.97 34.99 -7.80
C THR A 3 -23.37 33.62 -7.51
N SER A 4 -22.03 33.56 -7.53
CA SER A 4 -21.30 32.41 -7.01
C SER A 4 -21.64 32.23 -5.54
N THR A 5 -22.52 31.32 -5.21
CA THR A 5 -22.76 30.90 -3.83
C THR A 5 -21.50 30.18 -3.35
N ARG A 6 -20.62 30.90 -2.66
CA ARG A 6 -19.58 30.29 -1.83
C ARG A 6 -20.29 29.39 -0.83
N GLY A 7 -20.08 28.08 -0.95
CA GLY A 7 -20.51 27.16 0.13
C GLY A 7 -20.00 27.63 1.49
N PRO A 8 -20.59 27.17 2.59
CA PRO A 8 -20.20 27.59 3.94
C PRO A 8 -18.69 27.38 4.12
N ALA A 9 -18.06 28.37 4.77
CA ALA A 9 -16.62 28.33 5.00
C ALA A 9 -16.30 27.10 5.88
N LYS A 10 -15.48 26.16 5.37
CA LYS A 10 -15.03 24.98 6.13
C LYS A 10 -14.39 25.41 7.45
N ALA A 11 -14.60 24.64 8.52
CA ALA A 11 -14.06 24.89 9.85
C ALA A 11 -12.52 24.99 9.80
N PRO A 12 -11.91 25.81 10.66
CA PRO A 12 -10.47 25.79 10.82
C PRO A 12 -9.98 24.41 11.28
N ALA A 13 -8.75 24.05 10.88
CA ALA A 13 -8.12 22.80 11.26
C ALA A 13 -6.62 22.99 11.50
N VAL A 14 -6.05 22.09 12.30
CA VAL A 14 -4.62 22.06 12.59
C VAL A 14 -4.07 20.65 12.45
N LEU A 15 -2.88 20.56 11.88
CA LEU A 15 -2.07 19.34 11.81
C LEU A 15 -0.88 19.51 12.75
N VAL A 16 -0.65 18.55 13.64
CA VAL A 16 0.43 18.56 14.63
C VAL A 16 1.29 17.32 14.43
N LEU A 17 2.58 17.50 14.20
CA LEU A 17 3.58 16.43 14.13
C LEU A 17 4.16 16.13 15.51
N GLU A 18 4.66 14.91 15.72
CA GLU A 18 5.21 14.47 17.01
C GLU A 18 6.43 15.24 17.48
N ASP A 19 7.16 15.91 16.58
CA ASP A 19 8.28 16.78 16.91
C ASP A 19 7.86 18.22 17.31
N GLY A 20 6.54 18.49 17.33
CA GLY A 20 5.95 19.75 17.71
C GLY A 20 5.72 20.73 16.56
N ARG A 21 6.08 20.38 15.31
CA ARG A 21 5.78 21.22 14.16
C ARG A 21 4.29 21.24 13.86
N ILE A 22 3.74 22.40 13.57
CA ILE A 22 2.31 22.65 13.39
C ILE A 22 2.05 23.28 12.02
N PHE A 23 0.99 22.81 11.35
CA PHE A 23 0.47 23.38 10.13
C PHE A 23 -1.01 23.73 10.32
N ARG A 24 -1.42 24.92 9.92
CA ARG A 24 -2.79 25.40 10.05
C ARG A 24 -3.46 25.44 8.69
N GLY A 25 -4.73 25.06 8.63
CA GLY A 25 -5.51 24.98 7.41
C GLY A 25 -7.01 24.99 7.68
N ARG A 26 -7.77 24.26 6.88
CA ARG A 26 -9.22 24.12 6.98
C ARG A 26 -9.58 22.64 6.95
N ALA A 27 -10.65 22.25 7.63
CA ALA A 27 -11.20 20.90 7.57
C ALA A 27 -11.51 20.51 6.12
N TYR A 28 -11.24 19.26 5.80
CA TYR A 28 -11.51 18.63 4.52
C TYR A 28 -12.04 17.22 4.78
N GLY A 29 -13.21 16.87 4.22
CA GLY A 29 -13.95 15.70 4.66
C GLY A 29 -14.60 15.87 6.03
N ALA A 30 -14.54 14.84 6.87
CA ALA A 30 -15.15 14.85 8.20
C ALA A 30 -14.46 15.85 9.15
N VAL A 31 -15.25 16.38 10.08
CA VAL A 31 -14.77 17.25 11.16
C VAL A 31 -14.55 16.40 12.41
N GLY A 32 -13.41 16.59 13.08
CA GLY A 32 -13.05 15.85 14.28
C GLY A 32 -11.56 15.72 14.48
N GLU A 33 -11.11 14.61 15.04
CA GLU A 33 -9.68 14.30 15.20
C GLU A 33 -9.34 12.93 14.60
N THR A 34 -8.12 12.83 14.09
CA THR A 34 -7.55 11.56 13.60
C THR A 34 -6.05 11.53 13.85
N PHE A 35 -5.51 10.30 13.93
CA PHE A 35 -4.10 10.05 14.18
C PHE A 35 -3.55 8.99 13.21
N GLY A 36 -2.23 9.05 13.00
CA GLY A 36 -1.54 8.05 12.19
C GLY A 36 -0.06 8.39 12.03
N GLU A 37 0.61 7.66 11.15
CA GLU A 37 1.94 8.01 10.67
C GLU A 37 1.82 8.96 9.47
N ALA A 38 2.42 10.15 9.55
CA ALA A 38 2.51 11.07 8.42
C ALA A 38 3.43 10.51 7.35
N VAL A 39 2.88 10.30 6.16
CA VAL A 39 3.61 9.86 4.97
C VAL A 39 3.22 10.75 3.80
N PHE A 40 4.09 10.86 2.79
CA PHE A 40 3.76 11.64 1.59
C PHE A 40 3.74 10.75 0.35
N SER A 41 2.83 11.04 -0.56
CA SER A 41 2.73 10.40 -1.88
C SER A 41 3.08 11.40 -2.98
N THR A 42 3.94 10.99 -3.89
CA THR A 42 4.35 11.80 -5.06
C THR A 42 3.49 11.55 -6.30
N GLY A 43 2.45 10.70 -6.19
CA GLY A 43 1.50 10.46 -7.26
C GLY A 43 0.77 11.75 -7.67
N MET A 44 0.70 12.03 -8.97
CA MET A 44 -0.04 13.17 -9.50
C MET A 44 -1.49 12.82 -9.83
N THR A 45 -1.81 11.54 -9.92
CA THR A 45 -3.13 10.95 -10.20
C THR A 45 -3.38 9.77 -9.27
N GLY A 46 -4.57 9.17 -9.33
CA GLY A 46 -4.85 7.95 -8.57
C GLY A 46 -5.07 8.18 -7.08
N TYR A 47 -5.61 9.33 -6.71
CA TYR A 47 -5.86 9.62 -5.28
C TYR A 47 -6.96 8.72 -4.70
N GLN A 48 -7.94 8.27 -5.49
CA GLN A 48 -9.00 7.38 -5.02
C GLN A 48 -8.43 5.98 -4.71
N GLU A 49 -7.56 5.48 -5.57
CA GLU A 49 -6.83 4.23 -5.39
C GLU A 49 -5.90 4.32 -4.16
N THR A 50 -5.20 5.45 -4.00
CA THR A 50 -4.38 5.71 -2.81
C THR A 50 -5.21 5.67 -1.52
N LEU A 51 -6.38 6.31 -1.51
CA LEU A 51 -7.25 6.35 -0.33
C LEU A 51 -7.79 4.98 0.06
N THR A 52 -8.06 4.13 -0.93
CA THR A 52 -8.70 2.82 -0.76
C THR A 52 -7.71 1.65 -0.71
N ASP A 53 -6.39 1.91 -0.83
CA ASP A 53 -5.33 0.90 -0.66
C ASP A 53 -5.18 0.53 0.83
N PRO A 54 -5.44 -0.74 1.22
CA PRO A 54 -5.32 -1.19 2.60
C PRO A 54 -3.92 -1.00 3.20
N SER A 55 -2.88 -0.94 2.37
CA SER A 55 -1.50 -0.72 2.83
C SER A 55 -1.28 0.64 3.49
N TYR A 56 -2.19 1.60 3.29
CA TYR A 56 -2.17 2.90 4.00
C TYR A 56 -2.89 2.88 5.36
N HIS A 57 -3.35 1.73 5.84
CA HIS A 57 -4.02 1.65 7.14
C HIS A 57 -3.14 2.25 8.25
N ARG A 58 -3.74 3.07 9.12
CA ARG A 58 -3.09 3.88 10.18
C ARG A 58 -2.06 4.90 9.67
N GLN A 59 -2.15 5.34 8.42
CA GLN A 59 -1.32 6.42 7.88
C GLN A 59 -2.16 7.64 7.52
N VAL A 60 -1.59 8.83 7.74
CA VAL A 60 -2.10 10.12 7.27
C VAL A 60 -1.32 10.49 6.02
N VAL A 61 -2.00 10.50 4.88
CA VAL A 61 -1.36 10.68 3.58
C VAL A 61 -1.33 12.15 3.18
N VAL A 62 -0.13 12.66 2.92
CA VAL A 62 0.13 14.00 2.40
C VAL A 62 0.33 13.93 0.89
N MET A 63 -0.56 14.56 0.13
CA MET A 63 -0.39 14.65 -1.32
C MET A 63 0.59 15.76 -1.69
N THR A 64 1.61 15.41 -2.48
CA THR A 64 2.55 16.42 -3.00
C THR A 64 1.99 17.15 -4.21
N ALA A 65 1.06 16.54 -4.95
CA ALA A 65 0.30 17.19 -6.00
C ALA A 65 -0.47 18.38 -5.41
N PRO A 66 -0.30 19.60 -5.92
CA PRO A 66 -0.88 20.78 -5.29
C PRO A 66 -2.40 20.86 -5.43
N HIS A 67 -2.97 20.27 -6.47
CA HIS A 67 -4.41 20.26 -6.75
C HIS A 67 -4.95 18.83 -6.82
N VAL A 68 -5.95 18.53 -6.01
CA VAL A 68 -6.48 17.16 -5.82
C VAL A 68 -8.01 17.19 -5.82
N GLY A 69 -8.64 16.14 -6.37
CA GLY A 69 -10.10 16.00 -6.37
C GLY A 69 -10.78 16.40 -7.67
N ASN A 70 -10.02 16.82 -8.69
CA ASN A 70 -10.55 17.30 -9.98
C ASN A 70 -11.30 16.23 -10.80
N THR A 71 -10.97 14.94 -10.63
CA THR A 71 -11.66 13.84 -11.31
C THR A 71 -12.86 13.31 -10.51
N GLY A 72 -13.10 13.83 -9.31
CA GLY A 72 -14.14 13.33 -8.41
C GLY A 72 -13.83 11.92 -7.89
N VAL A 73 -14.87 11.21 -7.48
CA VAL A 73 -14.84 9.83 -7.01
C VAL A 73 -15.89 9.04 -7.78
N ASN A 74 -15.57 7.80 -8.14
CA ASN A 74 -16.48 6.87 -8.83
C ASN A 74 -16.52 5.51 -8.11
N ASP A 75 -17.33 4.59 -8.60
CA ASP A 75 -17.54 3.28 -7.97
C ASP A 75 -16.71 2.15 -8.64
N GLU A 76 -15.85 2.47 -9.63
CA GLU A 76 -15.07 1.51 -10.42
C GLU A 76 -13.59 1.47 -10.05
N ASP A 77 -13.03 2.60 -9.60
CA ASP A 77 -11.60 2.76 -9.33
C ASP A 77 -11.14 2.43 -7.89
N PRO A 78 -12.00 2.14 -6.89
CA PRO A 78 -11.51 1.75 -5.57
C PRO A 78 -10.71 0.46 -5.59
N GLU A 79 -9.62 0.42 -4.83
CA GLU A 79 -8.81 -0.78 -4.61
C GLU A 79 -9.38 -1.72 -3.54
N SER A 80 -10.40 -1.26 -2.82
CA SER A 80 -11.11 -2.03 -1.81
C SER A 80 -12.46 -1.41 -1.45
N GLY A 81 -13.23 -2.03 -0.59
CA GLY A 81 -14.58 -1.62 -0.24
C GLY A 81 -14.70 -0.33 0.60
N ARG A 82 -13.58 0.30 1.01
CA ARG A 82 -13.59 1.50 1.86
C ARG A 82 -12.29 2.31 1.76
N ILE A 83 -12.31 3.53 2.30
CA ILE A 83 -11.09 4.31 2.54
C ILE A 83 -10.37 3.74 3.76
N TRP A 84 -9.06 3.53 3.64
CA TRP A 84 -8.20 2.98 4.70
C TRP A 84 -7.25 4.00 5.31
N VAL A 85 -6.94 5.10 4.62
CA VAL A 85 -6.11 6.15 5.21
C VAL A 85 -6.77 6.70 6.48
N SER A 86 -5.97 6.90 7.54
CA SER A 86 -6.48 7.51 8.77
C SER A 86 -6.82 8.99 8.60
N GLY A 87 -6.12 9.67 7.71
CA GLY A 87 -6.38 11.08 7.40
C GLY A 87 -5.76 11.50 6.08
N TYR A 88 -6.20 12.65 5.58
CA TYR A 88 -5.80 13.12 4.26
C TYR A 88 -5.40 14.60 4.26
N VAL A 89 -4.26 14.92 3.67
CA VAL A 89 -3.69 16.27 3.67
C VAL A 89 -3.49 16.75 2.24
N VAL A 90 -4.14 17.84 1.88
CA VAL A 90 -4.06 18.44 0.53
C VAL A 90 -3.79 19.94 0.62
N ARG A 91 -3.15 20.49 -0.42
CA ARG A 91 -2.94 21.94 -0.50
C ARG A 91 -4.19 22.65 -1.01
N ASP A 92 -4.64 22.29 -2.20
CA ASP A 92 -5.75 22.94 -2.90
C ASP A 92 -6.74 21.89 -3.42
N PRO A 93 -7.85 21.65 -2.68
CA PRO A 93 -8.86 20.71 -3.14
C PRO A 93 -9.69 21.31 -4.27
N ALA A 94 -10.02 20.48 -5.26
CA ALA A 94 -10.91 20.87 -6.35
C ALA A 94 -12.29 21.24 -5.82
N ARG A 95 -12.80 22.39 -6.24
CA ARG A 95 -14.14 22.86 -5.84
C ARG A 95 -15.25 22.16 -6.62
N VAL A 96 -14.94 21.72 -7.82
CA VAL A 96 -15.87 21.06 -8.73
C VAL A 96 -15.13 19.92 -9.40
N SER A 97 -15.75 18.74 -9.43
CA SER A 97 -15.26 17.61 -10.19
C SER A 97 -15.57 17.84 -11.67
N SER A 98 -14.58 17.61 -12.54
CA SER A 98 -14.68 17.81 -13.99
C SER A 98 -14.30 16.53 -14.73
N ASN A 99 -15.05 15.46 -14.48
CA ASN A 99 -14.87 14.16 -15.13
C ASN A 99 -16.24 13.48 -15.32
N TRP A 100 -16.48 12.90 -16.50
CA TRP A 100 -17.75 12.24 -16.82
C TRP A 100 -18.03 11.00 -15.94
N ARG A 101 -16.99 10.38 -15.37
CA ARG A 101 -17.12 9.23 -14.43
C ARG A 101 -17.40 9.66 -13.00
N ALA A 102 -17.26 10.95 -12.66
CA ALA A 102 -17.47 11.44 -11.30
C ALA A 102 -18.92 11.19 -10.83
N ARG A 103 -19.05 10.54 -9.70
CA ARG A 103 -20.32 10.31 -9.00
C ARG A 103 -20.48 11.25 -7.80
N ARG A 104 -19.37 11.59 -7.16
CA ARG A 104 -19.30 12.43 -5.96
C ARG A 104 -18.03 13.27 -5.99
N SER A 105 -17.99 14.35 -5.23
CA SER A 105 -16.73 15.04 -4.96
C SER A 105 -15.89 14.24 -3.96
N LEU A 106 -14.58 14.50 -3.94
CA LEU A 106 -13.69 13.87 -2.98
C LEU A 106 -14.00 14.29 -1.53
N ASP A 107 -14.40 15.54 -1.32
CA ASP A 107 -14.79 16.07 0.00
C ASP A 107 -16.00 15.31 0.55
N GLU A 108 -17.05 15.15 -0.27
CA GLU A 108 -18.25 14.38 0.10
C GLU A 108 -17.93 12.92 0.41
N GLU A 109 -17.03 12.30 -0.34
CA GLU A 109 -16.64 10.90 -0.09
C GLU A 109 -15.86 10.72 1.20
N LEU A 110 -14.94 11.64 1.51
CA LEU A 110 -14.21 11.65 2.78
C LEU A 110 -15.18 11.85 3.95
N GLU A 111 -16.13 12.79 3.83
CA GLU A 111 -17.15 13.05 4.85
C GLU A 111 -18.06 11.84 5.06
N ARG A 112 -18.55 11.22 3.97
CA ARG A 112 -19.40 10.03 3.99
C ARG A 112 -18.76 8.85 4.71
N GLN A 113 -17.46 8.69 4.57
CA GLN A 113 -16.71 7.61 5.22
C GLN A 113 -16.07 8.02 6.56
N GLY A 114 -16.33 9.23 7.05
CA GLY A 114 -15.84 9.70 8.35
C GLY A 114 -14.33 9.98 8.37
N VAL A 115 -13.72 10.22 7.21
CA VAL A 115 -12.27 10.47 7.10
C VAL A 115 -11.97 11.94 7.36
N VAL A 116 -11.21 12.21 8.42
CA VAL A 116 -10.78 13.57 8.78
C VAL A 116 -9.60 13.99 7.92
N GLY A 117 -9.71 15.14 7.29
CA GLY A 117 -8.63 15.70 6.48
C GLY A 117 -8.39 17.19 6.76
N ILE A 118 -7.33 17.71 6.15
CA ILE A 118 -6.97 19.12 6.22
C ILE A 118 -6.53 19.63 4.84
N SER A 119 -7.00 20.81 4.48
CA SER A 119 -6.66 21.51 3.25
C SER A 119 -6.04 22.89 3.52
N GLY A 120 -5.44 23.48 2.50
CA GLY A 120 -4.79 24.80 2.61
C GLY A 120 -3.44 24.77 3.33
N VAL A 121 -2.88 23.60 3.55
CA VAL A 121 -1.57 23.38 4.17
C VAL A 121 -0.45 23.56 3.14
N ASP A 122 0.69 24.08 3.54
CA ASP A 122 1.90 24.02 2.72
C ASP A 122 2.45 22.58 2.70
N THR A 123 1.90 21.75 1.78
CA THR A 123 2.28 20.36 1.61
C THR A 123 3.72 20.19 1.14
N ARG A 124 4.29 21.21 0.45
CA ARG A 124 5.70 21.18 0.07
C ARG A 124 6.61 21.31 1.31
N ALA A 125 6.32 22.25 2.21
CA ALA A 125 7.07 22.40 3.45
C ALA A 125 6.94 21.17 4.34
N LEU A 126 5.73 20.58 4.42
CA LEU A 126 5.46 19.36 5.18
C LEU A 126 6.23 18.16 4.57
N THR A 127 6.18 17.97 3.25
CA THR A 127 6.92 16.91 2.55
C THR A 127 8.42 17.03 2.77
N ARG A 128 8.99 18.21 2.65
CA ARG A 128 10.43 18.45 2.93
C ARG A 128 10.77 18.10 4.36
N HIS A 129 9.94 18.48 5.31
CA HIS A 129 10.13 18.16 6.72
C HIS A 129 10.15 16.64 6.97
N LEU A 130 9.17 15.91 6.43
CA LEU A 130 9.11 14.44 6.52
C LEU A 130 10.30 13.77 5.82
N ARG A 131 10.76 14.29 4.69
CA ARG A 131 11.94 13.79 4.00
C ARG A 131 13.22 13.97 4.82
N GLU A 132 13.36 15.11 5.50
CA GLU A 132 14.52 15.44 6.33
C GLU A 132 14.51 14.72 7.69
N ARG A 133 13.34 14.59 8.33
CA ARG A 133 13.19 14.05 9.69
C ARG A 133 12.72 12.60 9.73
N GLY A 134 12.08 12.11 8.68
CA GLY A 134 11.47 10.80 8.60
C GLY A 134 9.95 10.83 8.76
N ALA A 135 9.30 9.73 8.40
CA ALA A 135 7.89 9.50 8.71
C ALA A 135 7.72 9.47 10.22
N MET A 136 6.66 10.11 10.73
CA MET A 136 6.45 10.30 12.16
C MET A 136 4.96 10.38 12.51
N ARG A 137 4.61 10.21 13.78
CA ARG A 137 3.23 10.34 14.25
C ARG A 137 2.69 11.75 14.00
N VAL A 138 1.40 11.80 13.68
CA VAL A 138 0.69 13.03 13.37
C VAL A 138 -0.74 12.97 13.89
N GLY A 139 -1.31 14.11 14.22
CA GLY A 139 -2.74 14.29 14.44
C GLY A 139 -3.29 15.43 13.60
N ILE A 140 -4.51 15.26 13.11
CA ILE A 140 -5.31 16.33 12.49
C ILE A 140 -6.49 16.60 13.40
N PHE A 141 -6.76 17.87 13.69
CA PHE A 141 -7.81 18.31 14.61
C PHE A 141 -8.62 19.43 13.98
N SER A 142 -9.94 19.37 14.09
CA SER A 142 -10.87 20.38 13.60
C SER A 142 -12.14 20.43 14.44
N GLY A 143 -12.89 21.53 14.35
CA GLY A 143 -14.11 21.71 15.14
C GLY A 143 -13.83 21.69 16.64
N GLU A 144 -14.66 20.98 17.40
CA GLU A 144 -14.57 20.89 18.87
C GLU A 144 -13.26 20.23 19.34
N ALA A 145 -12.68 19.33 18.54
CA ALA A 145 -11.42 18.65 18.86
C ALA A 145 -10.23 19.62 18.95
N TRP A 146 -10.35 20.83 18.39
CA TRP A 146 -9.33 21.89 18.45
C TRP A 146 -9.77 23.13 19.21
N THR A 147 -11.07 23.50 19.15
CA THR A 147 -11.56 24.76 19.72
C THR A 147 -11.27 24.82 21.22
N GLY A 148 -10.49 25.81 21.66
CA GLY A 148 -10.11 26.00 23.06
C GLY A 148 -9.02 25.04 23.58
N VAL A 149 -8.46 24.18 22.73
CA VAL A 149 -7.38 23.26 23.11
C VAL A 149 -6.03 23.88 22.76
N ARG A 150 -5.10 23.87 23.72
CA ARG A 150 -3.74 24.40 23.52
C ARG A 150 -2.89 23.44 22.68
N ASP A 151 -1.96 23.99 21.91
CA ASP A 151 -1.07 23.23 21.03
C ASP A 151 -0.27 22.14 21.78
N GLU A 152 0.13 22.39 23.03
CA GLU A 152 0.84 21.41 23.86
C GLU A 152 -0.01 20.18 24.20
N ALA A 153 -1.31 20.39 24.42
CA ALA A 153 -2.24 19.29 24.70
C ALA A 153 -2.50 18.44 23.44
N LEU A 154 -2.57 19.08 22.27
CA LEU A 154 -2.66 18.36 20.99
C LEU A 154 -1.39 17.53 20.73
N LEU A 155 -0.22 18.11 20.97
CA LEU A 155 1.06 17.40 20.84
C LEU A 155 1.15 16.20 21.78
N ALA A 156 0.66 16.34 23.03
CA ALA A 156 0.61 15.23 23.96
C ALA A 156 -0.26 14.07 23.45
N LYS A 157 -1.43 14.37 22.85
CA LYS A 157 -2.29 13.36 22.20
C LYS A 157 -1.56 12.62 21.06
N VAL A 158 -0.82 13.36 20.22
CA VAL A 158 -0.03 12.77 19.12
C VAL A 158 1.07 11.86 19.66
N LYS A 159 1.81 12.29 20.67
CA LYS A 159 2.89 11.50 21.28
C LYS A 159 2.39 10.23 22.01
N ALA A 160 1.14 10.22 22.44
CA ALA A 160 0.51 9.07 23.08
C ALA A 160 0.12 7.96 22.07
N GLN A 161 0.08 8.24 20.76
CA GLN A 161 -0.30 7.25 19.76
C GLN A 161 0.80 6.20 19.53
N PRO A 162 0.44 4.96 19.15
CA PRO A 162 1.40 3.94 18.81
C PRO A 162 2.21 4.32 17.56
N GLN A 163 3.41 3.78 17.42
CA GLN A 163 4.22 3.91 16.22
C GLN A 163 3.88 2.82 15.21
N MET A 164 4.22 3.05 13.92
CA MET A 164 4.09 2.03 12.88
C MET A 164 5.08 0.87 13.10
N LYS A 165 6.26 1.15 13.64
CA LYS A 165 7.22 0.10 14.00
C LYS A 165 6.65 -0.77 15.13
N GLY A 166 6.62 -2.08 14.90
CA GLY A 166 6.01 -3.05 15.82
C GLY A 166 4.49 -3.21 15.67
N ALA A 167 3.86 -2.57 14.69
CA ALA A 167 2.43 -2.69 14.45
C ALA A 167 2.09 -3.92 13.58
N ASN A 168 1.27 -4.82 14.10
CA ASN A 168 0.70 -5.95 13.35
C ASN A 168 -0.69 -5.58 12.84
N LEU A 169 -0.82 -5.28 11.54
CA LEU A 169 -2.04 -4.69 10.99
C LEU A 169 -2.72 -5.53 9.90
N SER A 170 -2.05 -6.54 9.35
CA SER A 170 -2.59 -7.32 8.21
C SER A 170 -3.96 -7.94 8.51
N ALA A 171 -4.16 -8.49 9.71
CA ALA A 171 -5.44 -9.07 10.11
C ALA A 171 -6.58 -8.04 10.28
N GLU A 172 -6.27 -6.75 10.43
CA GLU A 172 -7.28 -5.68 10.53
C GLU A 172 -7.88 -5.32 9.19
N VAL A 173 -7.14 -5.52 8.09
CA VAL A 173 -7.51 -5.12 6.74
C VAL A 173 -7.89 -6.28 5.83
N ALA A 174 -7.43 -7.49 6.15
CA ALA A 174 -7.69 -8.69 5.38
C ALA A 174 -9.17 -9.11 5.42
N THR A 175 -9.59 -9.85 4.38
CA THR A 175 -10.90 -10.51 4.37
C THR A 175 -11.10 -11.40 5.60
N LYS A 176 -12.33 -11.54 6.04
CA LYS A 176 -12.68 -12.44 7.16
C LYS A 176 -13.13 -13.81 6.67
N GLU A 177 -13.57 -13.90 5.43
CA GLU A 177 -14.07 -15.11 4.79
C GLU A 177 -13.37 -15.29 3.45
N THR A 178 -13.15 -16.54 3.06
CA THR A 178 -12.62 -16.89 1.75
C THR A 178 -13.61 -16.47 0.66
N TYR A 179 -13.12 -15.85 -0.40
CA TYR A 179 -13.91 -15.58 -1.60
C TYR A 179 -13.12 -15.96 -2.86
N VAL A 180 -13.84 -16.13 -3.96
CA VAL A 180 -13.27 -16.58 -5.23
C VAL A 180 -13.45 -15.48 -6.29
N VAL A 181 -12.37 -15.18 -6.99
CA VAL A 181 -12.39 -14.39 -8.23
C VAL A 181 -12.22 -15.38 -9.38
N PRO A 182 -13.27 -15.59 -10.19
CA PRO A 182 -13.23 -16.58 -11.28
C PRO A 182 -12.27 -16.14 -12.39
N ALA A 183 -11.70 -17.10 -13.09
CA ALA A 183 -10.90 -16.83 -14.27
C ALA A 183 -11.73 -16.13 -15.36
N VAL A 184 -11.12 -15.21 -16.08
CA VAL A 184 -11.70 -14.61 -17.29
C VAL A 184 -11.43 -15.58 -18.46
N GLY A 185 -12.50 -16.11 -19.04
CA GLY A 185 -12.41 -17.13 -20.09
C GLY A 185 -12.15 -18.54 -19.53
N GLU A 186 -11.33 -19.32 -20.22
CA GLU A 186 -11.00 -20.69 -19.80
C GLU A 186 -10.10 -20.70 -18.56
N LYS A 187 -10.51 -21.46 -17.54
CA LYS A 187 -9.69 -21.67 -16.33
C LYS A 187 -8.49 -22.56 -16.66
N LYS A 188 -7.29 -22.03 -16.43
CA LYS A 188 -6.01 -22.73 -16.60
C LYS A 188 -5.38 -23.16 -15.29
N PHE A 189 -5.45 -22.28 -14.28
CA PHE A 189 -4.80 -22.45 -12.98
C PHE A 189 -5.71 -22.06 -11.83
N THR A 190 -5.40 -22.60 -10.66
CA THR A 190 -5.96 -22.19 -9.37
C THR A 190 -4.84 -21.58 -8.51
N VAL A 191 -5.07 -20.40 -7.94
CA VAL A 191 -4.13 -19.75 -7.03
C VAL A 191 -4.79 -19.53 -5.67
N ALA A 192 -4.11 -19.93 -4.60
CA ALA A 192 -4.45 -19.56 -3.25
C ALA A 192 -3.73 -18.22 -2.93
N ALA A 193 -4.48 -17.14 -2.76
CA ALA A 193 -3.97 -15.82 -2.44
C ALA A 193 -4.19 -15.52 -0.95
N VAL A 194 -3.11 -15.39 -0.19
CA VAL A 194 -3.15 -14.99 1.21
C VAL A 194 -3.35 -13.49 1.29
N ASP A 195 -4.49 -13.07 1.80
CA ASP A 195 -4.86 -11.66 1.95
C ASP A 195 -4.20 -11.05 3.19
N LEU A 196 -3.22 -10.20 2.98
CA LEU A 196 -2.56 -9.39 4.01
C LEU A 196 -2.98 -7.91 3.92
N GLY A 197 -3.92 -7.60 3.03
CA GLY A 197 -4.38 -6.27 2.63
C GLY A 197 -4.41 -6.15 1.09
N ILE A 198 -4.92 -7.18 0.41
CA ILE A 198 -4.92 -7.29 -1.04
C ILE A 198 -5.69 -6.14 -1.70
N LYS A 199 -5.13 -5.59 -2.77
CA LYS A 199 -5.83 -4.63 -3.63
C LYS A 199 -6.71 -5.36 -4.64
N GLY A 200 -7.89 -4.81 -4.92
CA GLY A 200 -8.87 -5.43 -5.79
C GLY A 200 -8.36 -5.74 -7.19
N MET A 201 -7.47 -4.91 -7.74
CA MET A 201 -6.89 -5.12 -9.06
C MET A 201 -5.98 -6.36 -9.12
N THR A 202 -5.33 -6.77 -8.03
CA THR A 202 -4.39 -7.89 -8.03
C THR A 202 -5.02 -9.22 -8.47
N PRO A 203 -6.12 -9.71 -7.86
CA PRO A 203 -6.76 -10.95 -8.33
C PRO A 203 -7.37 -10.80 -9.72
N HIS A 204 -7.80 -9.59 -10.12
CA HIS A 204 -8.27 -9.36 -11.49
C HIS A 204 -7.17 -9.53 -12.54
N ARG A 205 -5.94 -9.04 -12.27
CA ARG A 205 -4.79 -9.26 -13.16
C ARG A 205 -4.42 -10.73 -13.33
N MET A 206 -4.63 -11.53 -12.28
CA MET A 206 -4.49 -12.99 -12.37
C MET A 206 -5.64 -13.62 -13.17
N ALA A 207 -6.88 -13.19 -12.91
CA ALA A 207 -8.07 -13.70 -13.59
C ALA A 207 -8.01 -13.47 -15.11
N GLU A 208 -7.52 -12.31 -15.57
CA GLU A 208 -7.27 -12.00 -16.98
C GLU A 208 -6.36 -13.02 -17.69
N ARG A 209 -5.57 -13.78 -16.94
CA ARG A 209 -4.63 -14.83 -17.42
C ARG A 209 -5.16 -16.25 -17.29
N GLY A 210 -6.46 -16.38 -17.03
CA GLY A 210 -7.09 -17.69 -16.84
C GLY A 210 -6.83 -18.31 -15.46
N ILE A 211 -6.49 -17.50 -14.46
CA ILE A 211 -6.29 -17.97 -13.08
C ILE A 211 -7.57 -17.74 -12.28
N GLU A 212 -8.11 -18.80 -11.69
CA GLU A 212 -9.10 -18.69 -10.62
C GLU A 212 -8.39 -18.43 -9.30
N VAL A 213 -8.74 -17.33 -8.62
CA VAL A 213 -8.06 -16.90 -7.40
C VAL A 213 -8.95 -17.09 -6.19
N HIS A 214 -8.53 -17.96 -5.27
CA HIS A 214 -9.13 -18.14 -3.96
C HIS A 214 -8.43 -17.22 -2.97
N VAL A 215 -9.09 -16.17 -2.56
CA VAL A 215 -8.55 -15.18 -1.61
C VAL A 215 -8.87 -15.63 -0.20
N LEU A 216 -7.83 -15.96 0.55
CA LEU A 216 -7.89 -16.53 1.90
C LEU A 216 -7.57 -15.46 2.96
N PRO A 217 -8.15 -15.54 4.16
CA PRO A 217 -7.83 -14.63 5.27
C PRO A 217 -6.33 -14.63 5.64
N ALA A 218 -5.85 -13.56 6.27
CA ALA A 218 -4.47 -13.45 6.78
C ALA A 218 -4.10 -14.52 7.82
N THR A 219 -5.11 -15.17 8.41
CA THR A 219 -4.98 -16.23 9.40
C THR A 219 -5.07 -17.64 8.81
N ALA A 220 -5.10 -17.76 7.46
CA ALA A 220 -5.18 -19.04 6.79
C ALA A 220 -4.02 -19.97 7.20
N THR A 221 -4.35 -21.23 7.41
CA THR A 221 -3.38 -22.29 7.73
C THR A 221 -2.83 -22.93 6.44
N VAL A 222 -1.84 -23.78 6.57
CA VAL A 222 -1.31 -24.58 5.46
C VAL A 222 -2.41 -25.46 4.87
N GLU A 223 -3.25 -26.04 5.70
CA GLU A 223 -4.38 -26.87 5.33
C GLU A 223 -5.40 -26.08 4.50
N ASP A 224 -5.73 -24.85 4.90
CA ASP A 224 -6.64 -23.98 4.17
C ASP A 224 -6.10 -23.64 2.78
N VAL A 225 -4.79 -23.35 2.67
CA VAL A 225 -4.13 -23.06 1.40
C VAL A 225 -4.21 -24.27 0.45
N TYR A 226 -3.94 -25.46 0.95
CA TYR A 226 -3.92 -26.66 0.09
C TYR A 226 -5.29 -27.34 -0.09
N ALA A 227 -6.31 -26.92 0.68
CA ALA A 227 -7.68 -27.38 0.49
C ALA A 227 -8.27 -26.96 -0.87
N VAL A 228 -7.73 -25.91 -1.49
CA VAL A 228 -8.17 -25.45 -2.83
C VAL A 228 -7.35 -26.07 -3.99
N GLU A 229 -6.44 -27.00 -3.68
CA GLU A 229 -5.55 -27.67 -4.66
C GLU A 229 -4.83 -26.66 -5.58
N PRO A 230 -4.05 -25.71 -5.04
CA PRO A 230 -3.51 -24.61 -5.81
C PRO A 230 -2.33 -25.05 -6.69
N ASP A 231 -2.27 -24.51 -7.89
CA ASP A 231 -1.11 -24.58 -8.78
C ASP A 231 -0.02 -23.58 -8.37
N GLY A 232 -0.42 -22.52 -7.68
CA GLY A 232 0.48 -21.49 -7.15
C GLY A 232 -0.08 -20.81 -5.92
N VAL A 233 0.79 -20.24 -5.12
CA VAL A 233 0.42 -19.46 -3.92
C VAL A 233 0.89 -18.03 -4.05
N PHE A 234 0.01 -17.10 -3.71
CA PHE A 234 0.29 -15.68 -3.76
C PHE A 234 0.21 -15.05 -2.37
N PHE A 235 1.18 -14.19 -2.03
CA PHE A 235 1.15 -13.38 -0.81
C PHE A 235 1.01 -11.91 -1.17
N SER A 236 -0.05 -11.29 -0.68
CA SER A 236 -0.42 -9.94 -1.08
C SER A 236 0.39 -8.85 -0.39
N ASN A 237 0.18 -7.62 -0.87
CA ASN A 237 0.52 -6.39 -0.17
C ASN A 237 -0.25 -6.27 1.17
N GLY A 238 0.19 -5.33 2.02
CA GLY A 238 -0.48 -5.08 3.30
C GLY A 238 0.24 -4.04 4.16
N PRO A 239 -0.42 -3.57 5.22
CA PRO A 239 0.11 -2.59 6.16
C PRO A 239 0.89 -3.23 7.31
N GLY A 240 1.62 -2.40 8.04
CA GLY A 240 2.27 -2.75 9.29
C GLY A 240 3.75 -3.04 9.17
N ASP A 241 4.31 -3.55 10.28
CA ASP A 241 5.72 -3.91 10.38
C ASP A 241 5.90 -5.40 10.07
N PRO A 242 6.64 -5.77 9.02
CA PRO A 242 6.86 -7.15 8.65
C PRO A 242 7.53 -7.97 9.76
N SER A 243 8.24 -7.33 10.70
CA SER A 243 8.87 -8.02 11.83
C SER A 243 7.88 -8.69 12.79
N THR A 244 6.59 -8.32 12.71
CA THR A 244 5.51 -8.86 13.55
C THR A 244 4.72 -9.99 12.88
N ALA A 245 4.99 -10.29 11.60
CA ALA A 245 4.18 -11.19 10.78
C ALA A 245 4.66 -12.66 10.84
N ASP A 246 4.85 -13.21 12.04
CA ASP A 246 5.39 -14.58 12.22
C ASP A 246 4.49 -15.65 11.60
N GLY A 247 3.17 -15.51 11.69
CA GLY A 247 2.21 -16.44 11.08
C GLY A 247 2.36 -16.54 9.56
N PRO A 248 2.23 -15.42 8.82
CA PRO A 248 2.48 -15.40 7.37
C PRO A 248 3.88 -15.91 6.97
N VAL A 249 4.91 -15.63 7.77
CA VAL A 249 6.28 -16.16 7.53
C VAL A 249 6.31 -17.67 7.66
N ALA A 250 5.68 -18.23 8.69
CA ALA A 250 5.61 -19.68 8.89
C ALA A 250 4.84 -20.37 7.75
N LEU A 251 3.71 -19.79 7.33
CA LEU A 251 2.94 -20.27 6.20
C LEU A 251 3.77 -20.25 4.90
N MET A 252 4.46 -19.15 4.62
CA MET A 252 5.31 -19.04 3.43
C MET A 252 6.44 -20.08 3.43
N ARG A 253 7.06 -20.34 4.58
CA ARG A 253 8.07 -21.41 4.70
C ARG A 253 7.50 -22.78 4.34
N ALA A 254 6.29 -23.11 4.82
CA ALA A 254 5.63 -24.37 4.48
C ALA A 254 5.30 -24.48 2.98
N VAL A 255 4.96 -23.37 2.33
CA VAL A 255 4.76 -23.34 0.86
C VAL A 255 6.09 -23.56 0.14
N LEU A 256 7.18 -22.92 0.57
CA LEU A 256 8.52 -23.11 0.00
C LEU A 256 9.03 -24.54 0.19
N GLU A 257 8.76 -25.20 1.32
CA GLU A 257 9.11 -26.60 1.55
C GLU A 257 8.45 -27.53 0.53
N ARG A 258 7.20 -27.25 0.18
CA ARG A 258 6.42 -28.03 -0.80
C ARG A 258 6.77 -27.72 -2.25
N LYS A 259 7.64 -26.73 -2.49
CA LYS A 259 8.06 -26.27 -3.83
C LYS A 259 6.91 -25.77 -4.71
N THR A 260 5.80 -25.36 -4.10
CA THR A 260 4.68 -24.78 -4.86
C THR A 260 5.09 -23.43 -5.45
N PRO A 261 4.79 -23.13 -6.73
CA PRO A 261 5.03 -21.83 -7.32
C PRO A 261 4.54 -20.68 -6.44
N LEU A 262 5.41 -19.71 -6.17
CA LEU A 262 5.13 -18.63 -5.23
C LEU A 262 5.44 -17.27 -5.83
N PHE A 263 4.49 -16.33 -5.67
CA PHE A 263 4.68 -14.94 -5.98
C PHE A 263 4.28 -14.07 -4.78
N GLY A 264 5.11 -13.06 -4.43
CA GLY A 264 4.84 -12.13 -3.35
C GLY A 264 4.94 -10.68 -3.81
N ILE A 265 3.97 -9.83 -3.42
CA ILE A 265 3.95 -8.40 -3.71
C ILE A 265 4.04 -7.60 -2.42
N CYS A 266 4.92 -6.59 -2.38
CA CYS A 266 5.07 -5.58 -1.33
C CYS A 266 5.28 -6.21 0.05
N PHE A 267 4.25 -6.34 0.89
CA PHE A 267 4.37 -7.06 2.16
C PHE A 267 4.75 -8.53 1.93
N GLY A 268 4.24 -9.18 0.87
CA GLY A 268 4.64 -10.51 0.45
C GLY A 268 6.14 -10.65 0.12
N ASN A 269 6.77 -9.62 -0.45
CA ASN A 269 8.22 -9.56 -0.63
C ASN A 269 8.97 -9.53 0.71
N GLN A 270 8.48 -8.74 1.66
CA GLN A 270 9.07 -8.64 3.00
C GLN A 270 8.91 -9.95 3.79
N ILE A 271 7.77 -10.63 3.64
CA ILE A 271 7.54 -11.97 4.22
C ILE A 271 8.49 -12.99 3.60
N LEU A 272 8.71 -12.96 2.27
CA LEU A 272 9.69 -13.82 1.61
C LEU A 272 11.11 -13.57 2.14
N GLY A 273 11.52 -12.30 2.25
CA GLY A 273 12.80 -11.95 2.84
C GLY A 273 13.00 -12.56 4.22
N ARG A 274 12.00 -12.42 5.10
CA ARG A 274 12.02 -13.02 6.44
C ARG A 274 12.01 -14.57 6.40
N ALA A 275 11.24 -15.17 5.53
CA ALA A 275 11.18 -16.63 5.38
C ALA A 275 12.55 -17.20 5.01
N LEU A 276 13.30 -16.49 4.18
CA LEU A 276 14.66 -16.82 3.75
C LEU A 276 15.74 -16.51 4.80
N GLY A 277 15.40 -15.82 5.88
CA GLY A 277 16.32 -15.46 6.96
C GLY A 277 16.96 -14.08 6.84
N PHE A 278 16.53 -13.27 5.88
CA PHE A 278 16.95 -11.86 5.78
C PHE A 278 16.24 -10.99 6.83
N GLY A 279 16.89 -9.88 7.20
CA GLY A 279 16.30 -8.85 8.03
C GLY A 279 15.32 -7.96 7.26
N THR A 280 14.55 -7.17 8.00
CA THR A 280 13.77 -6.06 7.46
C THR A 280 14.04 -4.81 8.27
N TYR A 281 13.96 -3.65 7.64
CA TYR A 281 14.21 -2.37 8.29
C TYR A 281 13.21 -1.31 7.85
N LYS A 282 12.96 -0.32 8.73
CA LYS A 282 12.10 0.81 8.40
C LYS A 282 12.88 1.84 7.60
N LEU A 283 12.35 2.20 6.44
CA LEU A 283 12.85 3.31 5.65
C LEU A 283 12.57 4.64 6.35
N LYS A 284 13.43 5.62 6.16
CA LYS A 284 13.31 6.94 6.80
C LYS A 284 11.96 7.60 6.52
N TYR A 285 11.52 7.61 5.25
CA TYR A 285 10.24 8.18 4.83
C TYR A 285 9.43 7.25 3.91
N GLY A 286 10.00 6.11 3.50
CA GLY A 286 9.38 5.13 2.63
C GLY A 286 9.31 5.56 1.15
N HIS A 287 8.89 4.61 0.30
CA HIS A 287 8.62 4.86 -1.10
C HIS A 287 7.11 4.89 -1.34
N ARG A 288 6.58 6.04 -1.81
CA ARG A 288 5.17 6.20 -2.17
C ARG A 288 5.04 7.11 -3.36
N GLY A 289 4.44 6.58 -4.41
CA GLY A 289 4.25 7.28 -5.68
C GLY A 289 4.22 6.31 -6.85
N ILE A 290 4.03 6.84 -8.05
CA ILE A 290 3.82 6.07 -9.28
C ILE A 290 4.92 6.29 -10.32
N ASN A 291 6.11 6.70 -9.90
CA ASN A 291 7.20 7.11 -10.79
C ASN A 291 8.58 6.69 -10.25
N GLN A 292 8.67 5.54 -9.60
CA GLN A 292 9.93 5.04 -9.06
C GLN A 292 10.65 4.17 -10.10
N PRO A 293 11.92 4.47 -10.43
CA PRO A 293 12.70 3.65 -11.36
C PRO A 293 13.25 2.42 -10.63
N VAL A 294 12.89 1.23 -11.13
CA VAL A 294 13.40 -0.05 -10.62
C VAL A 294 14.10 -0.78 -11.75
N GLN A 295 15.28 -1.30 -11.48
CA GLN A 295 15.99 -2.17 -12.38
C GLN A 295 15.63 -3.63 -12.09
N ASP A 296 15.08 -4.34 -13.08
CA ASP A 296 15.05 -5.80 -13.12
C ASP A 296 16.44 -6.30 -13.51
N ARG A 297 17.16 -6.88 -12.56
CA ARG A 297 18.52 -7.40 -12.74
C ARG A 297 18.54 -8.68 -13.57
N THR A 298 17.43 -9.37 -13.69
CA THR A 298 17.30 -10.60 -14.49
C THR A 298 17.28 -10.31 -15.99
N THR A 299 16.77 -9.15 -16.37
CA THR A 299 16.66 -8.71 -17.78
C THR A 299 17.55 -7.50 -18.10
N GLY A 300 18.02 -6.76 -17.08
CA GLY A 300 18.74 -5.50 -17.21
C GLY A 300 17.85 -4.30 -17.54
N LYS A 301 16.56 -4.48 -17.65
CA LYS A 301 15.59 -3.39 -17.94
C LYS A 301 15.37 -2.49 -16.74
N VAL A 302 15.06 -1.23 -17.02
CA VAL A 302 14.58 -0.27 -16.03
C VAL A 302 13.11 -0.01 -16.30
N GLU A 303 12.31 -0.12 -15.27
CA GLU A 303 10.86 0.05 -15.29
C GLU A 303 10.45 1.21 -14.39
N VAL A 304 9.40 1.91 -14.79
CA VAL A 304 8.74 2.88 -13.93
C VAL A 304 7.64 2.16 -13.16
N THR A 305 7.68 2.28 -11.84
CA THR A 305 6.86 1.43 -10.96
C THR A 305 6.07 2.23 -9.93
N ALA A 306 5.00 1.64 -9.43
CA ALA A 306 4.16 2.19 -8.36
C ALA A 306 4.56 1.59 -7.00
N HIS A 307 4.73 2.44 -5.99
CA HIS A 307 5.19 2.06 -4.66
C HIS A 307 4.27 2.58 -3.56
N ASN A 308 4.13 1.78 -2.52
CA ASN A 308 3.58 2.17 -1.23
C ASN A 308 4.13 1.28 -0.12
N HIS A 309 5.35 1.55 0.34
CA HIS A 309 5.94 0.80 1.44
C HIS A 309 6.82 1.68 2.34
N GLY A 310 6.85 1.34 3.64
CA GLY A 310 7.68 2.02 4.65
C GLY A 310 8.77 1.13 5.21
N PHE A 311 8.81 -0.14 4.81
CA PHE A 311 9.83 -1.11 5.20
C PHE A 311 10.44 -1.74 3.95
N ALA A 312 11.65 -2.28 4.10
CA ALA A 312 12.37 -2.97 3.03
C ALA A 312 13.11 -4.18 3.57
N VAL A 313 13.48 -5.08 2.68
CA VAL A 313 14.31 -6.27 3.00
C VAL A 313 15.77 -5.86 3.05
N ASP A 314 16.48 -6.35 4.05
CA ASP A 314 17.94 -6.20 4.21
C ASP A 314 18.63 -7.45 3.66
N ALA A 315 18.83 -7.47 2.35
CA ALA A 315 19.53 -8.55 1.64
C ALA A 315 20.72 -7.99 0.85
N PRO A 316 21.81 -8.77 0.70
CA PRO A 316 22.99 -8.33 -0.04
C PRO A 316 22.67 -8.19 -1.54
N LEU A 317 22.98 -7.01 -2.12
CA LEU A 317 22.62 -6.68 -3.50
C LEU A 317 23.38 -7.51 -4.55
N ASP A 318 24.69 -7.76 -4.33
CA ASP A 318 25.58 -8.31 -5.35
C ASP A 318 26.08 -9.71 -5.01
N LYS A 319 25.29 -10.44 -4.22
CA LYS A 319 25.67 -11.77 -3.74
C LYS A 319 24.49 -12.72 -3.79
N VAL A 320 24.70 -13.88 -4.37
CA VAL A 320 23.82 -15.04 -4.17
C VAL A 320 23.99 -15.53 -2.73
N SER A 321 22.92 -15.69 -2.01
CA SER A 321 22.89 -16.11 -0.62
C SER A 321 22.37 -17.53 -0.50
N ASP A 322 23.06 -18.37 0.27
CA ASP A 322 22.55 -19.68 0.64
C ASP A 322 21.51 -19.52 1.75
N THR A 323 20.36 -20.14 1.56
CA THR A 323 19.24 -20.12 2.51
C THR A 323 18.78 -21.54 2.82
N THR A 324 17.89 -21.71 3.81
CA THR A 324 17.27 -23.01 4.12
C THR A 324 16.50 -23.58 2.92
N PHE A 325 16.06 -22.73 2.00
CA PHE A 325 15.24 -23.11 0.84
C PHE A 325 16.00 -23.14 -0.48
N GLY A 326 17.32 -23.10 -0.45
CA GLY A 326 18.19 -23.00 -1.61
C GLY A 326 18.79 -21.62 -1.78
N ARG A 327 19.39 -21.38 -2.94
CA ARG A 327 20.05 -20.12 -3.26
C ARG A 327 19.04 -19.05 -3.60
N ALA A 328 19.26 -17.84 -3.06
CA ALA A 328 18.43 -16.68 -3.31
C ALA A 328 19.28 -15.48 -3.69
N GLU A 329 18.73 -14.58 -4.49
CA GLU A 329 19.38 -13.33 -4.87
C GLU A 329 18.37 -12.17 -4.96
N VAL A 330 18.89 -10.95 -4.94
CA VAL A 330 18.13 -9.74 -5.21
C VAL A 330 17.90 -9.61 -6.70
N SER A 331 16.66 -9.70 -7.13
CA SER A 331 16.25 -9.63 -8.54
C SER A 331 15.93 -8.22 -9.01
N HIS A 332 15.47 -7.33 -8.12
CA HIS A 332 15.08 -5.96 -8.45
C HIS A 332 15.64 -4.97 -7.43
N VAL A 333 16.04 -3.78 -7.92
CA VAL A 333 16.66 -2.72 -7.11
C VAL A 333 16.13 -1.35 -7.53
N CYS A 334 15.77 -0.51 -6.54
CA CYS A 334 15.43 0.88 -6.78
C CYS A 334 16.67 1.69 -7.18
N LEU A 335 16.63 2.39 -8.31
CA LEU A 335 17.76 3.18 -8.78
C LEU A 335 17.95 4.52 -8.06
N ASN A 336 17.00 4.94 -7.23
CA ASN A 336 17.12 6.17 -6.46
C ASN A 336 18.04 6.04 -5.24
N ASP A 337 18.05 4.85 -4.59
CA ASP A 337 18.70 4.67 -3.29
C ASP A 337 19.21 3.24 -3.03
N ASN A 338 19.16 2.36 -4.04
CA ASN A 338 19.58 0.97 -3.98
C ASN A 338 18.82 0.10 -2.96
N VAL A 339 17.58 0.46 -2.65
CA VAL A 339 16.70 -0.40 -1.83
C VAL A 339 16.35 -1.66 -2.61
N VAL A 340 16.29 -2.80 -1.89
CA VAL A 340 15.88 -4.09 -2.44
C VAL A 340 14.41 -4.03 -2.84
N GLU A 341 14.13 -4.25 -4.12
CA GLU A 341 12.80 -4.17 -4.70
C GLU A 341 12.28 -5.53 -5.23
N GLY A 342 13.03 -6.59 -5.01
CA GLY A 342 12.58 -7.94 -5.34
C GLY A 342 13.61 -9.00 -5.03
N LEU A 343 13.11 -10.21 -4.78
CA LEU A 343 13.89 -11.40 -4.50
C LEU A 343 13.49 -12.52 -5.46
N GLN A 344 14.43 -13.41 -5.78
CA GLN A 344 14.13 -14.67 -6.43
C GLN A 344 14.93 -15.81 -5.82
N LEU A 345 14.35 -17.02 -5.81
CA LEU A 345 15.05 -18.25 -5.53
C LEU A 345 15.55 -18.86 -6.85
N LEU A 346 16.77 -19.41 -6.82
CA LEU A 346 17.37 -20.04 -8.00
C LEU A 346 17.06 -21.56 -8.07
N ASP A 347 16.73 -22.14 -6.92
CA ASP A 347 16.53 -23.57 -6.77
C ASP A 347 15.07 -23.95 -6.47
N ARG A 348 14.16 -22.97 -6.50
CA ARG A 348 12.71 -23.15 -6.26
C ARG A 348 11.90 -22.16 -7.09
N PRO A 349 10.66 -22.49 -7.47
CA PRO A 349 9.79 -21.62 -8.27
C PRO A 349 9.18 -20.50 -7.43
N ALA A 350 10.00 -19.57 -6.91
CA ALA A 350 9.54 -18.49 -6.06
C ALA A 350 10.24 -17.16 -6.37
N PHE A 351 9.45 -16.09 -6.46
CA PHE A 351 9.95 -14.72 -6.58
C PHE A 351 9.00 -13.71 -5.94
N SER A 352 9.49 -12.51 -5.74
CA SER A 352 8.69 -11.41 -5.20
C SER A 352 9.18 -10.06 -5.70
N VAL A 353 8.30 -9.05 -5.62
CA VAL A 353 8.63 -7.66 -5.86
C VAL A 353 8.07 -6.78 -4.73
N GLN A 354 8.78 -5.68 -4.43
CA GLN A 354 8.38 -4.75 -3.37
C GLN A 354 7.35 -3.72 -3.86
N TYR A 355 7.37 -3.41 -5.14
CA TYR A 355 6.45 -2.49 -5.81
C TYR A 355 5.18 -3.20 -6.28
N HIS A 356 4.25 -2.44 -6.89
CA HIS A 356 2.91 -2.87 -7.26
C HIS A 356 2.75 -3.04 -8.78
N PRO A 357 2.98 -4.24 -9.35
CA PRO A 357 2.84 -4.48 -10.79
C PRO A 357 1.39 -4.46 -11.28
N GLU A 358 0.41 -4.60 -10.39
CA GLU A 358 -1.02 -4.45 -10.70
C GLU A 358 -1.40 -3.02 -11.02
N ALA A 359 -0.71 -2.06 -10.45
CA ALA A 359 -0.69 -0.60 -10.66
C ALA A 359 -1.97 -0.02 -11.31
N ALA A 360 -3.11 -0.06 -10.63
CA ALA A 360 -4.38 0.47 -11.14
C ALA A 360 -4.28 1.96 -11.51
N ALA A 361 -3.55 2.73 -10.71
CA ALA A 361 -3.34 4.17 -10.88
C ALA A 361 -1.90 4.52 -11.27
N GLY A 362 -1.23 3.71 -12.02
CA GLY A 362 0.17 3.95 -12.33
C GLY A 362 0.65 3.30 -13.61
N PRO A 363 1.96 3.26 -13.83
CA PRO A 363 2.58 2.63 -14.99
C PRO A 363 2.34 1.11 -14.97
N HIS A 364 2.19 0.53 -16.16
CA HIS A 364 1.95 -0.90 -16.33
C HIS A 364 3.20 -1.67 -16.82
N ASP A 365 4.37 -1.06 -16.75
CA ASP A 365 5.64 -1.61 -17.25
C ASP A 365 5.92 -3.00 -16.67
N ALA A 366 5.55 -3.22 -15.42
CA ALA A 366 5.82 -4.46 -14.69
C ALA A 366 4.66 -5.49 -14.74
N ALA A 367 3.60 -5.26 -15.52
CA ALA A 367 2.44 -6.16 -15.57
C ALA A 367 2.80 -7.59 -16.05
N TYR A 368 3.91 -7.75 -16.78
CA TYR A 368 4.42 -9.05 -17.22
C TYR A 368 4.83 -9.98 -16.06
N LEU A 369 4.99 -9.47 -14.84
CA LEU A 369 5.30 -10.32 -13.68
C LEU A 369 4.18 -11.31 -13.35
N PHE A 370 2.94 -10.98 -13.68
CA PHE A 370 1.84 -11.93 -13.62
C PHE A 370 1.97 -13.05 -14.68
N ASP A 371 2.52 -12.74 -15.88
CA ASP A 371 2.83 -13.74 -16.92
C ASP A 371 4.00 -14.61 -16.48
N ARG A 372 5.01 -14.04 -15.79
CA ARG A 372 6.09 -14.81 -15.18
C ARG A 372 5.56 -15.80 -14.14
N PHE A 373 4.58 -15.41 -13.33
CA PHE A 373 3.94 -16.32 -12.38
C PHE A 373 3.19 -17.46 -13.07
N VAL A 374 2.48 -17.17 -14.17
CA VAL A 374 1.87 -18.21 -15.03
C VAL A 374 2.95 -19.18 -15.53
N SER A 375 4.04 -18.68 -16.07
CA SER A 375 5.14 -19.52 -16.59
C SER A 375 5.76 -20.43 -15.54
N LEU A 376 5.85 -19.97 -14.28
CA LEU A 376 6.30 -20.82 -13.17
C LEU A 376 5.34 -21.98 -12.91
N MET A 377 4.02 -21.72 -12.92
CA MET A 377 3.01 -22.76 -12.73
C MET A 377 2.99 -23.75 -13.91
N GLU A 378 3.20 -23.28 -15.15
CA GLU A 378 3.34 -24.13 -16.32
C GLU A 378 4.52 -25.08 -16.22
N ALA A 379 5.67 -24.58 -15.78
CA ALA A 379 6.90 -25.37 -15.65
C ALA A 379 6.79 -26.48 -14.59
N GLU A 380 6.04 -26.28 -13.52
CA GLU A 380 5.85 -27.30 -12.47
C GLU A 380 4.80 -28.37 -12.84
N ARG A 381 3.98 -28.12 -13.87
CA ARG A 381 3.04 -29.11 -14.42
C ARG A 381 3.64 -29.98 -15.50
N ALA A 382 4.76 -29.56 -16.12
CA ALA A 382 5.43 -30.26 -17.22
C ALA A 382 6.36 -31.36 -16.71
#